data_a6544cb24b991146541d75fca2ea99bd
#
_entry.id   a6544cb24b991146541d75fca2ea99bd
#
_cell.length_a   1.000
_cell.length_b   1.000
_cell.length_c   1.000
_cell.angle_alpha   90.00
_cell.angle_beta   90.00
_cell.angle_gamma   90.00
#
_symmetry.space_group_name_H-M   'P 1'
#
loop_
_entity.id
_entity.type
_entity.pdbx_description
1 polymer ?
#
loop_
_entity_poly.entity_id
_entity_poly.type
_entity_poly.pdbx_seq_one_letter_code
_entity_poly.pdbx_strand_id
1 'polypeptide(L)'
;MKQTKTIAKSVTGKSLSYYRNVANEALIKGNSIMPFDEKIISDVWGKGQVAGSNNPDEYRKDECGAWMYFSHYSNRNSQYGWEIDHIAFVDHVASGDLNNLRPLQWQNYACKGSGELACIVTANKTNNGPTKIK
;
A
#
# COMPACT_ATOMS: atom_id res chain seq x y z
N MET A 1 9.09 23.25 14.84
CA MET A 1 8.78 22.42 14.94
C MET A 1 7.73 21.87 14.27
N LYS A 2 6.81 22.31 13.91
CA LYS A 2 5.77 21.72 13.30
C LYS A 2 5.90 21.56 11.88
N GLN A 3 6.81 22.22 11.22
CA GLN A 3 6.87 22.20 9.80
C GLN A 3 7.28 20.89 9.25
N THR A 4 8.22 20.24 9.86
CA THR A 4 8.65 18.96 9.30
C THR A 4 7.60 17.92 9.45
N LYS A 5 6.77 18.06 10.45
CA LYS A 5 5.73 17.12 10.59
C LYS A 5 4.70 17.27 9.55
N THR A 6 4.64 18.43 8.96
CA THR A 6 3.62 18.70 8.00
C THR A 6 3.62 17.74 6.85
N ILE A 7 4.79 17.36 6.38
CA ILE A 7 4.84 16.47 5.25
C ILE A 7 4.24 15.12 5.57
N ALA A 8 4.64 14.55 6.67
CA ALA A 8 4.09 13.25 7.03
C ALA A 8 2.61 13.36 7.30
N LYS A 9 2.18 14.47 7.89
CA LYS A 9 0.78 14.60 8.22
C LYS A 9 -0.08 14.93 7.04
N SER A 10 0.51 15.38 5.95
CA SER A 10 -0.28 15.86 4.83
C SER A 10 -1.11 14.77 4.20
N VAL A 11 -0.72 13.51 4.33
CA VAL A 11 -1.48 12.43 3.73
C VAL A 11 -2.17 11.59 4.78
N THR A 12 -1.47 11.20 5.82
CA THR A 12 -2.00 10.22 6.74
C THR A 12 -1.92 10.61 8.19
N GLY A 13 -1.18 11.65 8.51
CA GLY A 13 -0.95 11.98 9.91
C GLY A 13 0.07 11.12 10.58
N LYS A 14 0.74 10.25 9.87
CA LYS A 14 1.75 9.40 10.47
C LYS A 14 3.06 10.13 10.64
N SER A 15 3.79 9.80 11.70
CA SER A 15 5.06 10.45 11.99
C SER A 15 6.19 9.74 11.28
N LEU A 16 7.33 10.40 11.26
CA LEU A 16 8.53 9.77 10.71
C LEU A 16 8.90 8.51 11.48
N SER A 17 8.65 8.48 12.78
CA SER A 17 8.99 7.29 13.53
C SER A 17 8.11 6.10 13.14
N TYR A 18 6.89 6.34 12.68
CA TYR A 18 6.07 5.25 12.17
C TYR A 18 6.73 4.61 10.95
N TYR A 19 7.16 5.43 10.00
CA TYR A 19 7.79 4.89 8.79
C TYR A 19 9.12 4.21 9.12
N ARG A 20 9.85 4.76 10.08
CA ARG A 20 11.11 4.15 10.50
C ARG A 20 10.86 2.78 11.11
N ASN A 21 9.80 2.65 11.88
CA ASN A 21 9.47 1.37 12.50
C ASN A 21 9.07 0.33 11.45
N VAL A 22 8.34 0.75 10.44
CA VAL A 22 7.98 -0.17 9.36
C VAL A 22 9.23 -0.68 8.66
N ALA A 23 10.18 0.21 8.39
CA ALA A 23 11.42 -0.19 7.74
C ALA A 23 12.23 -1.12 8.63
N ASN A 24 12.30 -0.82 9.92
CA ASN A 24 13.03 -1.67 10.85
C ASN A 24 12.43 -3.05 10.94
N GLU A 25 11.11 -3.13 10.94
CA GLU A 25 10.45 -4.43 10.97
C GLU A 25 10.80 -5.26 9.75
N ALA A 26 10.84 -4.61 8.59
CA ALA A 26 11.19 -5.33 7.37
C ALA A 26 12.60 -5.89 7.47
N LEU A 27 13.52 -5.14 8.02
CA LEU A 27 14.90 -5.62 8.19
C LEU A 27 14.96 -6.77 9.17
N ILE A 28 14.25 -6.66 10.27
CA ILE A 28 14.24 -7.70 11.29
C ILE A 28 13.72 -9.00 10.73
N LYS A 29 12.73 -8.92 9.86
CA LYS A 29 12.15 -10.11 9.27
C LYS A 29 13.00 -10.69 8.14
N GLY A 30 14.15 -10.12 7.89
CA GLY A 30 15.04 -10.63 6.87
C GLY A 30 14.68 -10.19 5.47
N ASN A 31 13.77 -9.26 5.35
CA ASN A 31 13.46 -8.68 4.06
C ASN A 31 14.56 -7.73 3.66
N SER A 32 14.74 -7.54 2.37
CA SER A 32 15.69 -6.57 1.93
C SER A 32 15.23 -5.18 2.35
N ILE A 33 16.10 -4.22 2.23
CA ILE A 33 15.80 -2.85 2.57
C ILE A 33 14.54 -2.42 1.86
N MET A 34 13.68 -1.70 2.57
CA MET A 34 12.48 -1.15 1.96
C MET A 34 12.89 -0.32 0.77
N PRO A 35 12.41 -0.64 -0.41
CA PRO A 35 12.83 0.07 -1.61
C PRO A 35 12.20 1.45 -1.77
N PHE A 36 11.23 1.79 -0.95
CA PHE A 36 10.50 3.04 -1.12
C PHE A 36 10.57 3.87 0.15
N ASP A 37 10.82 5.17 0.00
CA ASP A 37 10.83 6.05 1.15
C ASP A 37 9.40 6.49 1.49
N GLU A 38 9.29 7.22 2.59
CA GLU A 38 7.96 7.58 3.08
C GLU A 38 7.21 8.49 2.13
N LYS A 39 7.92 9.31 1.37
CA LYS A 39 7.23 10.18 0.43
C LYS A 39 6.59 9.37 -0.69
N ILE A 40 7.33 8.40 -1.20
CA ILE A 40 6.78 7.54 -2.26
C ILE A 40 5.62 6.74 -1.73
N ILE A 41 5.74 6.21 -0.52
CA ILE A 41 4.65 5.45 0.09
C ILE A 41 3.38 6.31 0.17
N SER A 42 3.53 7.56 0.62
CA SER A 42 2.40 8.46 0.71
C SER A 42 1.84 8.80 -0.66
N ASP A 43 2.71 9.05 -1.63
CA ASP A 43 2.26 9.41 -2.96
C ASP A 43 1.52 8.25 -3.62
N VAL A 44 2.01 7.03 -3.43
CA VAL A 44 1.34 5.85 -3.99
C VAL A 44 0.01 5.62 -3.29
N TRP A 45 -0.04 5.81 -1.97
CA TRP A 45 -1.30 5.70 -1.25
C TRP A 45 -2.35 6.61 -1.84
N GLY A 46 -1.94 7.83 -2.22
CA GLY A 46 -2.85 8.78 -2.81
C GLY A 46 -3.48 8.33 -4.11
N LYS A 47 -2.95 7.29 -4.74
CA LYS A 47 -3.52 6.76 -5.97
C LYS A 47 -4.62 5.73 -5.70
N GLY A 48 -4.81 5.31 -4.46
CA GLY A 48 -5.89 4.40 -4.12
C GLY A 48 -7.24 5.07 -4.27
N GLN A 49 -8.28 4.28 -4.41
CA GLN A 49 -9.62 4.79 -4.63
C GLN A 49 -10.23 5.25 -3.32
N VAL A 50 -10.73 6.48 -3.30
CA VAL A 50 -11.47 6.99 -2.17
C VAL A 50 -12.81 6.28 -2.12
N ALA A 51 -13.23 5.83 -0.96
CA ALA A 51 -14.41 5.00 -0.83
C ALA A 51 -15.45 5.68 0.05
N GLY A 52 -16.45 6.26 -0.58
CA GLY A 52 -17.58 6.85 0.12
C GLY A 52 -17.16 7.91 1.11
N SER A 53 -17.69 7.82 2.32
CA SER A 53 -17.38 8.79 3.35
C SER A 53 -16.23 8.36 4.25
N ASN A 54 -15.53 7.31 3.92
CA ASN A 54 -14.39 6.88 4.71
C ASN A 54 -13.27 7.92 4.62
N ASN A 55 -12.51 8.02 5.70
CA ASN A 55 -11.38 8.94 5.73
C ASN A 55 -10.31 8.44 4.77
N PRO A 56 -10.02 9.16 3.69
CA PRO A 56 -9.05 8.68 2.70
C PRO A 56 -7.62 8.66 3.19
N ASP A 57 -7.34 9.28 4.34
CA ASP A 57 -6.02 9.17 4.94
C ASP A 57 -5.84 7.84 5.66
N GLU A 58 -6.93 7.11 5.88
CA GLU A 58 -6.88 5.86 6.59
C GLU A 58 -7.28 4.67 5.73
N TYR A 59 -8.36 4.81 4.97
CA TYR A 59 -8.88 3.71 4.17
C TYR A 59 -9.05 4.11 2.72
N ARG A 60 -8.58 3.25 1.83
CA ARG A 60 -8.82 3.38 0.40
C ARG A 60 -8.99 1.98 -0.16
N LYS A 61 -9.42 1.90 -1.42
CA LYS A 61 -9.52 0.62 -2.11
C LYS A 61 -8.50 0.56 -3.23
N ASP A 62 -8.01 -0.64 -3.49
CA ASP A 62 -7.12 -0.84 -4.62
C ASP A 62 -7.92 -1.02 -5.91
N GLU A 63 -7.23 -1.29 -7.00
CA GLU A 63 -7.89 -1.43 -8.30
C GLU A 63 -8.80 -2.62 -8.37
N CYS A 64 -8.65 -3.57 -7.48
CA CYS A 64 -9.55 -4.72 -7.38
C CYS A 64 -10.74 -4.44 -6.50
N GLY A 65 -10.81 -3.25 -5.92
CA GLY A 65 -11.87 -2.90 -4.99
C GLY A 65 -11.63 -3.42 -3.60
N ALA A 66 -10.43 -3.89 -3.29
CA ALA A 66 -10.12 -4.42 -1.96
C ALA A 66 -9.75 -3.30 -1.02
N TRP A 67 -10.18 -3.42 0.23
CA TRP A 67 -9.86 -2.44 1.25
C TRP A 67 -8.39 -2.48 1.61
N MET A 68 -7.82 -1.30 1.83
CA MET A 68 -6.48 -1.12 2.36
C MET A 68 -6.53 -0.12 3.50
N TYR A 69 -5.67 -0.31 4.49
CA TYR A 69 -5.56 0.63 5.61
C TYR A 69 -4.14 1.18 5.59
N PHE A 70 -3.99 2.50 5.57
CA PHE A 70 -2.68 3.08 5.33
C PHE A 70 -1.59 2.53 6.24
N SER A 71 -1.86 2.45 7.54
CA SER A 71 -0.81 2.06 8.48
C SER A 71 -0.47 0.58 8.42
N HIS A 72 -1.19 -0.19 7.60
CA HIS A 72 -0.87 -1.60 7.42
C HIS A 72 -0.02 -1.84 6.18
N TYR A 73 0.70 -0.84 5.74
CA TYR A 73 1.65 -1.01 4.65
C TYR A 73 2.62 -2.14 4.96
N SER A 74 2.76 -3.06 4.03
CA SER A 74 3.69 -4.20 4.15
C SER A 74 3.35 -5.16 5.28
N ASN A 75 2.11 -5.16 5.76
CA ASN A 75 1.69 -6.04 6.84
C ASN A 75 0.79 -7.14 6.29
N ARG A 76 1.36 -8.32 6.07
CA ARG A 76 0.61 -9.43 5.51
C ARG A 76 -0.17 -10.22 6.55
N ASN A 77 -0.11 -9.78 7.80
CA ASN A 77 -0.96 -10.36 8.84
C ASN A 77 -2.31 -9.67 8.94
N SER A 78 -2.52 -8.63 8.14
CA SER A 78 -3.76 -7.89 8.14
C SER A 78 -4.47 -8.06 6.81
N GLN A 79 -5.79 -8.23 6.83
CA GLN A 79 -6.53 -8.26 5.58
C GLN A 79 -6.48 -6.91 4.85
N TYR A 80 -6.12 -5.84 5.55
CA TYR A 80 -6.01 -4.52 4.97
C TYR A 80 -4.58 -4.14 4.62
N GLY A 81 -3.64 -5.08 4.75
CA GLY A 81 -2.27 -4.84 4.38
C GLY A 81 -2.13 -4.57 2.89
N TRP A 82 -1.17 -3.76 2.53
CA TRP A 82 -1.01 -3.37 1.14
C TRP A 82 0.46 -3.17 0.81
N GLU A 83 0.75 -3.21 -0.47
CA GLU A 83 2.12 -3.08 -0.95
C GLU A 83 2.13 -2.24 -2.20
N ILE A 84 3.29 -1.74 -2.56
CA ILE A 84 3.44 -0.94 -3.77
C ILE A 84 3.78 -1.88 -4.92
N ASP A 85 2.97 -1.82 -5.95
CA ASP A 85 3.09 -2.68 -7.11
C ASP A 85 3.60 -1.90 -8.31
N HIS A 86 4.47 -2.52 -9.09
CA HIS A 86 4.88 -1.97 -10.38
C HIS A 86 3.87 -2.43 -11.42
N ILE A 87 3.21 -1.47 -12.05
CA ILE A 87 2.19 -1.77 -13.04
C ILE A 87 2.81 -2.59 -14.17
N ALA A 88 3.93 -2.12 -14.69
CA ALA A 88 4.69 -2.89 -15.65
C ALA A 88 5.95 -3.40 -14.96
N PHE A 89 6.30 -4.66 -15.23
CA PHE A 89 7.45 -5.26 -14.59
C PHE A 89 8.72 -4.46 -14.90
N VAL A 90 9.57 -4.31 -13.88
CA VAL A 90 10.86 -3.68 -14.05
C VAL A 90 11.90 -4.56 -13.37
N ASP A 91 13.14 -4.44 -13.86
CA ASP A 91 14.23 -5.21 -13.29
C ASP A 91 14.65 -4.71 -11.92
N HIS A 92 14.36 -3.45 -11.63
CA HIS A 92 14.80 -2.83 -10.38
C HIS A 92 13.61 -2.67 -9.46
N VAL A 93 13.68 -3.28 -8.28
CA VAL A 93 12.57 -3.20 -7.35
C VAL A 93 12.38 -1.81 -6.77
N ALA A 94 13.38 -0.98 -6.83
CA ALA A 94 13.28 0.35 -6.24
C ALA A 94 13.05 1.43 -7.28
N SER A 95 12.54 1.07 -8.45
CA SER A 95 12.25 2.07 -9.46
C SER A 95 11.22 3.05 -8.90
N GLY A 96 11.56 4.32 -8.90
CA GLY A 96 10.71 5.34 -8.31
C GLY A 96 9.82 6.06 -9.29
N ASP A 97 9.60 5.51 -10.48
CA ASP A 97 8.73 6.14 -11.45
C ASP A 97 7.29 6.03 -10.96
N LEU A 98 6.80 7.10 -10.36
CA LEU A 98 5.50 7.10 -9.73
C LEU A 98 4.39 6.71 -10.70
N ASN A 99 4.57 7.01 -11.99
CA ASN A 99 3.56 6.65 -12.97
C ASN A 99 3.42 5.15 -13.15
N ASN A 100 4.43 4.39 -12.74
CA ASN A 100 4.40 2.95 -12.85
C ASN A 100 4.10 2.26 -11.52
N LEU A 101 3.70 3.00 -10.50
CA LEU A 101 3.45 2.45 -9.18
C LEU A 101 1.99 2.59 -8.82
N ARG A 102 1.49 1.63 -8.06
CA ARG A 102 0.13 1.68 -7.54
C ARG A 102 0.05 0.89 -6.25
N PRO A 103 -0.93 1.19 -5.39
CA PRO A 103 -1.11 0.39 -4.19
C PRO A 103 -1.98 -0.81 -4.49
N LEU A 104 -1.63 -1.97 -3.94
CA LEU A 104 -2.46 -3.16 -4.03
C LEU A 104 -2.56 -3.81 -2.67
N GLN A 105 -3.75 -4.31 -2.35
CA GLN A 105 -3.91 -5.15 -1.18
C GLN A 105 -2.97 -6.34 -1.34
N TRP A 106 -2.38 -6.80 -0.24
CA TRP A 106 -1.21 -7.70 -0.34
C TRP A 106 -1.51 -9.02 -1.03
N GLN A 107 -2.73 -9.55 -0.89
CA GLN A 107 -3.05 -10.83 -1.54
C GLN A 107 -3.16 -10.66 -3.04
N ASN A 108 -3.73 -9.54 -3.48
CA ASN A 108 -3.76 -9.24 -4.91
C ASN A 108 -2.36 -9.02 -5.45
N TYR A 109 -1.51 -8.36 -4.65
CA TYR A 109 -0.13 -8.13 -5.03
C TYR A 109 0.62 -9.46 -5.17
N ALA A 110 0.47 -10.32 -4.18
CA ALA A 110 1.20 -11.60 -4.17
C ALA A 110 0.77 -12.50 -5.32
N CYS A 111 -0.52 -12.48 -5.62
CA CYS A 111 -1.02 -13.32 -6.71
C CYS A 111 -0.51 -12.84 -8.06
N LYS A 112 -0.37 -11.53 -8.20
CA LYS A 112 0.11 -10.98 -9.46
C LYS A 112 1.56 -11.37 -9.73
N GLY A 113 2.41 -11.29 -8.71
CA GLY A 113 3.83 -11.49 -8.91
C GLY A 113 4.34 -10.51 -9.95
N SER A 114 5.01 -11.00 -10.99
CA SER A 114 5.47 -10.16 -12.08
C SER A 114 4.54 -10.22 -13.28
N GLY A 115 3.40 -10.87 -13.14
CA GLY A 115 2.45 -11.03 -14.23
C GLY A 115 1.39 -9.96 -14.24
N GLU A 116 0.25 -10.30 -14.83
CA GLU A 116 -0.85 -9.38 -14.89
C GLU A 116 -1.68 -9.44 -13.63
N LEU A 117 -2.35 -8.36 -13.34
CA LEU A 117 -3.19 -8.28 -12.15
C LEU A 117 -4.34 -9.27 -12.26
N ALA A 118 -4.46 -10.10 -11.22
CA ALA A 118 -5.59 -11.00 -11.09
C ALA A 118 -6.20 -10.73 -9.74
N CYS A 119 -7.38 -10.16 -9.71
CA CYS A 119 -7.99 -9.74 -8.47
C CYS A 119 -8.58 -10.94 -7.76
N ILE A 120 -7.93 -11.38 -6.69
CA ILE A 120 -8.43 -12.54 -5.94
C ILE A 120 -9.21 -12.13 -4.70
N VAL A 121 -9.02 -10.91 -4.21
CA VAL A 121 -9.84 -10.40 -3.12
C VAL A 121 -10.41 -9.05 -3.49
N THR A 122 -11.56 -8.75 -2.91
CA THR A 122 -12.24 -7.48 -3.10
C THR A 122 -13.03 -7.19 -1.83
N ALA A 123 -13.55 -5.98 -1.71
CA ALA A 123 -14.30 -5.61 -0.53
C ALA A 123 -15.60 -6.39 -0.43
N ASN A 124 -15.93 -6.79 0.79
CA ASN A 124 -17.21 -7.37 1.12
C ASN A 124 -17.67 -6.63 2.36
N LYS A 125 -18.41 -5.56 2.16
CA LYS A 125 -18.78 -4.62 3.21
C LYS A 125 -17.52 -4.04 3.83
N THR A 126 -17.28 -4.23 5.11
CA THR A 126 -16.11 -3.66 5.75
C THR A 126 -14.92 -4.59 5.77
N ASN A 127 -15.07 -5.79 5.24
CA ASN A 127 -13.98 -6.75 5.17
C ASN A 127 -13.57 -6.97 3.72
N ASN A 128 -12.50 -7.72 3.53
CA ASN A 128 -12.13 -8.22 2.22
C ASN A 128 -12.51 -9.68 2.15
N GLY A 129 -12.88 -10.12 0.98
CA GLY A 129 -13.22 -11.51 0.75
C GLY A 129 -12.89 -11.91 -0.67
N PRO A 130 -13.15 -13.17 -1.01
CA PRO A 130 -12.79 -13.66 -2.35
C PRO A 130 -13.57 -12.92 -3.42
N THR A 131 -12.89 -12.68 -4.53
CA THR A 131 -13.55 -12.13 -5.71
C THR A 131 -14.51 -13.18 -6.26
N LYS A 132 -15.71 -12.75 -6.60
CA LYS A 132 -16.67 -13.69 -7.15
C LYS A 132 -16.31 -14.02 -8.58
N ILE A 133 -16.43 -15.29 -8.90
CA ILE A 133 -16.17 -15.76 -10.24
C ILE A 133 -17.48 -16.02 -10.91
N LYS A 134 -17.62 -15.54 -12.12
CA LYS A 134 -18.85 -15.74 -12.85
C LYS A 134 -18.80 -16.93 -13.75
#